data_9a5b94c947f77afdae76fad01f532e55
#
_entry.id   9a5b94c947f77afdae76fad01f532e55
#
_cell.length_a   1.000
_cell.length_b   1.000
_cell.length_c   1.000
_cell.angle_alpha   90.00
_cell.angle_beta   90.00
_cell.angle_gamma   90.00
#
_symmetry.space_group_name_H-M   'P 1'
#
loop_
_entity.id
_entity.type
_entity.pdbx_description
1 polymer ?
#
loop_
_entity_poly.entity_id
_entity_poly.type
_entity_poly.pdbx_seq_one_letter_code
_entity_poly.pdbx_strand_id
1 'polypeptide(L)'
;MPTTTDLTPWAEQGVLLLNASLTVEAHKANSHSEWGWDVLTGNVFSACADMEQPIVFLAWGNFAHEIVYKSFPKAKTDWRDMITTRHKACLFSSHPSPLSATRGNNPFIGSRCFSTANKWLEQMGASGINWQLK
;
A
#
# COMPACT_ATOMS: atom_id res chain seq x y z
N MET A 1 -23.07 -5.12 -3.16
CA MET A 1 -22.18 -4.94 -2.00
C MET A 1 -21.66 -6.29 -1.54
N PRO A 2 -20.41 -6.37 -1.08
CA PRO A 2 -19.91 -7.62 -0.52
C PRO A 2 -20.68 -8.01 0.74
N THR A 3 -20.89 -9.29 0.90
CA THR A 3 -21.60 -9.84 2.08
C THR A 3 -20.66 -10.26 3.19
N THR A 4 -19.35 -10.12 2.98
CA THR A 4 -18.33 -10.55 3.92
C THR A 4 -17.25 -9.48 4.07
N THR A 5 -16.62 -9.44 5.24
CA THR A 5 -15.41 -8.65 5.52
C THR A 5 -14.16 -9.51 5.53
N ASP A 6 -14.29 -10.79 5.17
CA ASP A 6 -13.15 -11.72 5.08
C ASP A 6 -12.29 -11.37 3.85
N LEU A 7 -11.03 -11.00 4.08
CA LEU A 7 -10.08 -10.64 3.04
C LEU A 7 -9.16 -11.80 2.61
N THR A 8 -9.43 -13.01 3.11
CA THR A 8 -8.65 -14.21 2.73
C THR A 8 -8.54 -14.39 1.20
N PRO A 9 -9.61 -14.16 0.41
CA PRO A 9 -9.51 -14.27 -1.06
C PRO A 9 -8.48 -13.32 -1.67
N TRP A 10 -8.23 -12.16 -1.05
CA TRP A 10 -7.17 -11.26 -1.51
C TRP A 10 -5.79 -11.79 -1.15
N ALA A 11 -5.62 -12.29 0.07
CA ALA A 11 -4.35 -12.85 0.53
C ALA A 11 -3.92 -14.05 -0.33
N GLU A 12 -4.87 -14.91 -0.72
CA GLU A 12 -4.63 -16.05 -1.60
C GLU A 12 -4.12 -15.65 -2.98
N GLN A 13 -4.39 -14.44 -3.41
CA GLN A 13 -3.91 -13.87 -4.68
C GLN A 13 -2.60 -13.09 -4.53
N GLY A 14 -2.03 -13.04 -3.34
CA GLY A 14 -0.75 -12.36 -3.10
C GLY A 14 -0.87 -10.93 -2.58
N VAL A 15 -2.02 -10.54 -2.05
CA VAL A 15 -2.18 -9.22 -1.41
C VAL A 15 -1.71 -9.30 0.04
N LEU A 16 -0.73 -8.46 0.39
CA LEU A 16 -0.27 -8.30 1.76
C LEU A 16 -0.82 -7.00 2.33
N LEU A 17 -1.59 -7.10 3.40
CA LEU A 17 -2.09 -5.95 4.15
C LEU A 17 -1.17 -5.68 5.34
N LEU A 18 -0.51 -4.53 5.32
CA LEU A 18 0.50 -4.19 6.32
C LEU A 18 0.22 -2.82 6.90
N ASN A 19 0.10 -2.74 8.22
CA ASN A 19 -0.02 -1.47 8.93
C ASN A 19 1.36 -0.93 9.32
N ALA A 20 1.50 0.39 9.30
CA ALA A 20 2.74 1.06 9.72
C ALA A 20 3.02 0.85 11.22
N SER A 21 1.97 0.76 12.03
CA SER A 21 2.05 0.36 13.43
C SER A 21 1.16 -0.86 13.66
N LEU A 22 1.72 -1.94 14.19
CA LEU A 22 1.03 -3.23 14.32
C LEU A 22 0.29 -3.37 15.65
N THR A 23 0.53 -2.48 16.62
CA THR A 23 -0.18 -2.47 17.89
C THR A 23 -0.67 -1.08 18.24
N VAL A 24 -1.68 -1.04 19.10
CA VAL A 24 -2.27 0.20 19.59
C VAL A 24 -2.84 -0.06 20.99
N GLU A 25 -2.76 0.96 21.88
CA GLU A 25 -3.46 0.88 23.16
C GLU A 25 -4.97 1.02 22.92
N ALA A 26 -5.77 0.22 23.64
CA ALA A 26 -7.22 0.25 23.49
C ALA A 26 -7.77 1.69 23.62
N HIS A 27 -8.63 2.07 22.67
CA HIS A 27 -9.27 3.39 22.57
C HIS A 27 -8.30 4.57 22.35
N LYS A 28 -7.02 4.31 22.01
CA LYS A 28 -6.03 5.35 21.75
C LYS A 28 -5.35 5.09 20.39
N ALA A 29 -5.96 5.59 19.31
CA ALA A 29 -5.44 5.45 17.97
C ALA A 29 -4.00 6.00 17.88
N ASN A 30 -3.12 5.28 17.17
CA ASN A 30 -1.71 5.61 16.97
C ASN A 30 -0.87 5.69 18.27
N SER A 31 -1.36 5.18 19.41
CA SER A 31 -0.63 5.26 20.69
C SER A 31 0.73 4.56 20.66
N HIS A 32 0.91 3.53 19.81
CA HIS A 32 2.17 2.80 19.67
C HIS A 32 2.95 3.16 18.40
N SER A 33 2.63 4.27 17.74
CA SER A 33 3.28 4.66 16.49
C SER A 33 4.78 4.92 16.63
N GLU A 34 5.25 5.29 17.84
CA GLU A 34 6.66 5.55 18.14
C GLU A 34 7.39 4.35 18.77
N TRP A 35 6.76 3.19 18.85
CA TRP A 35 7.34 1.99 19.47
C TRP A 35 8.34 1.24 18.57
N GLY A 36 8.73 1.81 17.44
CA GLY A 36 9.67 1.17 16.52
C GLY A 36 9.01 0.25 15.49
N TRP A 37 7.68 0.20 15.44
CA TRP A 37 6.96 -0.58 14.43
C TRP A 37 7.30 -0.13 13.00
N ASP A 38 7.62 1.16 12.81
CA ASP A 38 8.03 1.71 11.53
C ASP A 38 9.33 1.07 11.01
N VAL A 39 10.25 0.70 11.90
CA VAL A 39 11.48 -0.02 11.52
C VAL A 39 11.14 -1.41 11.01
N LEU A 40 10.29 -2.16 11.73
CA LEU A 40 9.87 -3.50 11.32
C LEU A 40 9.11 -3.46 9.99
N THR A 41 8.11 -2.59 9.88
CA THR A 41 7.31 -2.47 8.65
C THR A 41 8.14 -1.98 7.48
N GLY A 42 9.09 -1.07 7.73
CA GLY A 42 10.06 -0.64 6.73
C GLY A 42 10.95 -1.77 6.23
N ASN A 43 11.40 -2.65 7.12
CA ASN A 43 12.18 -3.83 6.74
C ASN A 43 11.36 -4.80 5.90
N VAL A 44 10.10 -5.04 6.25
CA VAL A 44 9.19 -5.88 5.45
C VAL A 44 8.98 -5.26 4.07
N PHE A 45 8.75 -3.96 4.02
CA PHE A 45 8.58 -3.23 2.76
C PHE A 45 9.83 -3.37 1.89
N SER A 46 11.02 -3.15 2.45
CA SER A 46 12.28 -3.27 1.71
C SER A 46 12.51 -4.69 1.20
N ALA A 47 12.18 -5.71 2.00
CA ALA A 47 12.28 -7.09 1.55
C ALA A 47 11.36 -7.38 0.35
N CYS A 48 10.12 -6.86 0.37
CA CYS A 48 9.22 -6.97 -0.77
C CYS A 48 9.77 -6.23 -2.00
N ALA A 49 10.35 -5.05 -1.79
CA ALA A 49 10.90 -4.25 -2.88
C ALA A 49 12.12 -4.91 -3.54
N ASP A 50 12.86 -5.74 -2.80
CA ASP A 50 14.03 -6.48 -3.31
C ASP A 50 13.64 -7.78 -4.04
N MET A 51 12.38 -8.22 -3.93
CA MET A 51 11.91 -9.40 -4.68
C MET A 51 11.89 -9.10 -6.19
N GLU A 52 12.20 -10.11 -7.00
CA GLU A 52 12.26 -9.95 -8.45
C GLU A 52 10.87 -9.82 -9.09
N GLN A 53 9.85 -10.38 -8.48
CA GLN A 53 8.49 -10.39 -9.03
C GLN A 53 7.88 -8.99 -9.10
N PRO A 54 6.96 -8.75 -10.05
CA PRO A 54 6.21 -7.50 -10.10
C PRO A 54 5.37 -7.28 -8.84
N ILE A 55 5.48 -6.08 -8.25
CA ILE A 55 4.71 -5.71 -7.05
C ILE A 55 4.18 -4.29 -7.22
N VAL A 56 2.93 -4.09 -6.90
CA VAL A 56 2.32 -2.76 -6.76
C VAL A 56 2.09 -2.46 -5.28
N PHE A 57 2.64 -1.36 -4.83
CA PHE A 57 2.44 -0.87 -3.46
C PHE A 57 1.32 0.16 -3.45
N LEU A 58 0.36 -0.02 -2.57
CA LEU A 58 -0.70 0.96 -2.32
C LEU A 58 -0.41 1.61 -0.97
N ALA A 59 0.14 2.81 -1.01
CA ALA A 59 0.55 3.55 0.19
C ALA A 59 -0.55 4.53 0.60
N TRP A 60 -1.24 4.23 1.68
CA TRP A 60 -2.37 4.98 2.19
C TRP A 60 -2.02 5.74 3.46
N GLY A 61 -2.05 7.06 3.37
CA GLY A 61 -1.76 7.95 4.49
C GLY A 61 -0.28 8.26 4.68
N ASN A 62 0.00 9.25 5.50
CA ASN A 62 1.33 9.83 5.64
C ASN A 62 2.37 8.84 6.19
N PHE A 63 1.98 7.97 7.12
CA PHE A 63 2.91 6.97 7.67
C PHE A 63 3.40 5.99 6.60
N ALA A 64 2.48 5.52 5.75
CA ALA A 64 2.83 4.64 4.65
C ALA A 64 3.71 5.36 3.62
N HIS A 65 3.40 6.63 3.30
CA HIS A 65 4.21 7.44 2.40
C HIS A 65 5.65 7.58 2.91
N GLU A 66 5.84 7.85 4.18
CA GLU A 66 7.17 8.00 4.79
C GLU A 66 7.99 6.70 4.70
N ILE A 67 7.37 5.56 4.90
CA ILE A 67 8.05 4.25 4.77
C ILE A 67 8.56 4.07 3.33
N VAL A 68 7.73 4.38 2.34
CA VAL A 68 8.12 4.29 0.93
C VAL A 68 9.26 5.25 0.61
N TYR A 69 9.16 6.50 1.07
CA TYR A 69 10.17 7.51 0.79
C TYR A 69 11.53 7.20 1.42
N LYS A 70 11.56 6.56 2.59
CA LYS A 70 12.81 6.12 3.23
C LYS A 70 13.52 5.04 2.42
N SER A 71 12.75 4.10 1.86
CA SER A 71 13.30 3.00 1.06
C SER A 71 13.59 3.41 -0.38
N PHE A 72 12.78 4.31 -0.93
CA PHE A 72 12.91 4.81 -2.29
C PHE A 72 12.80 6.34 -2.30
N PRO A 73 13.87 7.06 -1.98
CA PRO A 73 13.83 8.53 -1.95
C PRO A 73 13.39 9.16 -3.26
N LYS A 74 13.69 8.53 -4.40
CA LYS A 74 13.28 9.00 -5.72
C LYS A 74 11.77 8.87 -5.96
N ALA A 75 11.06 8.01 -5.24
CA ALA A 75 9.62 7.86 -5.38
C ALA A 75 8.85 9.14 -5.02
N LYS A 76 9.46 10.03 -4.25
CA LYS A 76 8.90 11.34 -3.92
C LYS A 76 8.87 12.27 -5.13
N THR A 77 9.79 12.10 -6.06
CA THR A 77 9.94 12.96 -7.25
C THR A 77 9.52 12.26 -8.53
N ASP A 78 9.85 10.99 -8.69
CA ASP A 78 9.47 10.22 -9.88
C ASP A 78 9.35 8.71 -9.59
N TRP A 79 8.16 8.30 -9.20
CA TRP A 79 7.84 6.91 -8.95
C TRP A 79 7.79 6.05 -10.22
N ARG A 80 7.69 6.69 -11.40
CA ARG A 80 7.60 5.97 -12.69
C ARG A 80 8.88 5.21 -13.02
N ASP A 81 10.02 5.69 -12.56
CA ASP A 81 11.29 4.98 -12.71
C ASP A 81 11.29 3.61 -12.04
N MET A 82 10.47 3.43 -10.99
CA MET A 82 10.36 2.14 -10.31
C MET A 82 9.71 1.08 -11.19
N ILE A 83 8.75 1.47 -12.04
CA ILE A 83 8.06 0.54 -12.94
C ILE A 83 9.03 0.00 -13.98
N THR A 84 9.86 0.87 -14.55
CA THR A 84 10.74 0.50 -15.68
C THR A 84 11.96 -0.26 -15.25
N THR A 85 12.54 0.04 -14.08
CA THR A 85 13.83 -0.50 -13.67
C THR A 85 13.74 -1.70 -12.73
N ARG A 86 12.66 -1.85 -11.96
CA ARG A 86 12.56 -2.88 -10.92
C ARG A 86 11.25 -3.68 -10.96
N HIS A 87 10.39 -3.47 -11.92
CA HIS A 87 9.05 -4.06 -11.97
C HIS A 87 8.27 -3.76 -10.68
N LYS A 88 8.39 -2.53 -10.17
CA LYS A 88 7.69 -2.07 -8.97
C LYS A 88 6.94 -0.78 -9.29
N ALA A 89 5.80 -0.62 -8.66
CA ALA A 89 5.00 0.60 -8.77
C ALA A 89 4.44 0.95 -7.41
N CYS A 90 4.22 2.22 -7.17
CA CYS A 90 3.59 2.69 -5.94
C CYS A 90 2.53 3.73 -6.24
N LEU A 91 1.35 3.55 -5.69
CA LEU A 91 0.29 4.55 -5.72
C LEU A 91 0.11 5.15 -4.34
N PHE A 92 0.16 6.47 -4.27
CA PHE A 92 0.01 7.23 -3.04
C PHE A 92 -1.39 7.85 -2.96
N SER A 93 -2.04 7.70 -1.82
CA SER A 93 -3.31 8.38 -1.54
C SER A 93 -3.45 8.66 -0.06
N SER A 94 -4.47 9.45 0.31
CA SER A 94 -4.83 9.62 1.71
C SER A 94 -5.32 8.29 2.29
N HIS A 95 -5.40 8.22 3.62
CA HIS A 95 -5.90 7.04 4.31
C HIS A 95 -7.40 6.85 4.03
N PRO A 96 -7.89 5.60 3.88
CA PRO A 96 -9.32 5.34 3.64
C PRO A 96 -10.26 5.60 4.82
N SER A 97 -9.75 5.96 6.00
CA SER A 97 -10.60 6.31 7.14
C SER A 97 -11.53 7.48 6.81
N PRO A 98 -12.73 7.56 7.42
CA PRO A 98 -13.69 8.64 7.14
C PRO A 98 -13.12 10.04 7.34
N LEU A 99 -12.13 10.20 8.21
CA LEU A 99 -11.50 11.50 8.48
C LEU A 99 -10.58 11.98 7.35
N SER A 100 -10.08 11.08 6.53
CA SER A 100 -9.02 11.37 5.56
C SER A 100 -9.35 11.01 4.12
N ALA A 101 -10.35 10.16 3.90
CA ALA A 101 -10.62 9.54 2.60
C ALA A 101 -10.90 10.53 1.46
N THR A 102 -11.36 11.75 1.79
CA THR A 102 -11.68 12.81 0.83
C THR A 102 -10.70 13.98 0.88
N ARG A 103 -9.66 13.91 1.72
CA ARG A 103 -8.75 15.02 1.98
C ARG A 103 -7.47 14.94 1.16
N GLY A 104 -6.83 16.10 0.99
CA GLY A 104 -5.53 16.24 0.35
C GLY A 104 -5.61 16.29 -1.17
N ASN A 105 -4.42 16.36 -1.79
CA ASN A 105 -4.29 16.44 -3.25
C ASN A 105 -4.55 15.10 -3.94
N ASN A 106 -4.33 13.99 -3.22
CA ASN A 106 -4.56 12.64 -3.72
C ASN A 106 -5.48 11.88 -2.74
N PRO A 107 -6.79 12.21 -2.71
CA PRO A 107 -7.71 11.54 -1.77
C PRO A 107 -7.88 10.07 -2.14
N PHE A 108 -8.11 9.23 -1.12
CA PHE A 108 -8.39 7.81 -1.32
C PHE A 108 -9.63 7.59 -2.20
N ILE A 109 -10.72 8.30 -1.89
CA ILE A 109 -11.92 8.27 -2.72
C ILE A 109 -11.64 8.98 -4.03
N GLY A 110 -11.84 8.28 -5.14
CA GLY A 110 -11.50 8.75 -6.48
C GLY A 110 -10.11 8.36 -6.95
N SER A 111 -9.27 7.77 -6.10
CA SER A 111 -7.91 7.33 -6.47
C SER A 111 -7.91 6.18 -7.47
N ARG A 112 -8.98 5.37 -7.49
CA ARG A 112 -9.07 4.15 -8.30
C ARG A 112 -7.89 3.21 -8.08
N CYS A 113 -7.39 3.13 -6.84
CA CYS A 113 -6.16 2.43 -6.52
C CYS A 113 -6.21 0.95 -6.90
N PHE A 114 -7.34 0.28 -6.72
CA PHE A 114 -7.47 -1.15 -7.04
C PHE A 114 -7.42 -1.43 -8.54
N SER A 115 -8.16 -0.67 -9.34
CA SER A 115 -8.13 -0.83 -10.80
C SER A 115 -6.80 -0.38 -11.40
N THR A 116 -6.20 0.66 -10.86
CA THR A 116 -4.88 1.12 -11.27
C THR A 116 -3.80 0.09 -10.93
N ALA A 117 -3.88 -0.53 -9.75
CA ALA A 117 -2.97 -1.61 -9.37
C ALA A 117 -3.02 -2.77 -10.38
N ASN A 118 -4.22 -3.18 -10.79
CA ASN A 118 -4.38 -4.23 -11.79
C ASN A 118 -3.78 -3.83 -13.14
N LYS A 119 -4.01 -2.60 -13.58
CA LYS A 119 -3.43 -2.09 -14.81
C LYS A 119 -1.90 -2.15 -14.78
N TRP A 120 -1.29 -1.74 -13.67
CA TRP A 120 0.16 -1.76 -13.54
C TRP A 120 0.72 -3.17 -13.43
N LEU A 121 0.04 -4.08 -12.71
CA LEU A 121 0.43 -5.49 -12.66
C LEU A 121 0.44 -6.12 -14.05
N GLU A 122 -0.60 -5.88 -14.84
CA GLU A 122 -0.68 -6.39 -16.22
C GLU A 122 0.40 -5.79 -17.11
N GLN A 123 0.71 -4.51 -16.97
CA GLN A 123 1.81 -3.87 -17.69
C GLN A 123 3.17 -4.47 -17.36
N MET A 124 3.35 -4.99 -16.14
CA MET A 124 4.56 -5.65 -15.69
C MET A 124 4.57 -7.16 -16.00
N GLY A 125 3.55 -7.67 -16.70
CA GLY A 125 3.47 -9.08 -17.07
C GLY A 125 2.88 -10.00 -16.02
N ALA A 126 2.28 -9.44 -14.97
CA ALA A 126 1.62 -10.21 -13.92
C ALA A 126 0.11 -10.26 -14.13
N SER A 127 -0.57 -11.15 -13.40
CA SER A 127 -2.03 -11.22 -13.38
C SER A 127 -2.62 -10.15 -12.46
N GLY A 128 -3.75 -9.56 -12.85
CA GLY A 128 -4.51 -8.67 -11.97
C GLY A 128 -5.12 -9.41 -10.79
N ILE A 129 -5.54 -8.64 -9.80
CA ILE A 129 -6.20 -9.15 -8.60
C ILE A 129 -7.72 -9.07 -8.80
N ASN A 130 -8.43 -10.11 -8.43
CA ASN A 130 -9.88 -10.05 -8.31
C ASN A 130 -10.23 -9.49 -6.94
N TRP A 131 -10.59 -8.21 -6.89
CA TRP A 131 -10.87 -7.49 -5.67
C TRP A 131 -12.26 -7.73 -5.11
N GLN A 132 -13.13 -8.41 -5.86
CA GLN A 132 -14.50 -8.66 -5.45
C GLN A 132 -14.55 -9.66 -4.31
N LEU A 133 -15.28 -9.30 -3.25
CA LEU A 133 -15.58 -10.17 -2.11
C LEU A 133 -17.01 -10.68 -2.23
N LYS A 134 -17.17 -11.96 -2.00
CA LYS A 134 -18.50 -12.60 -2.04
C LYS A 134 -19.13 -12.66 -0.66
#